data_f4c656044434e5864e6187e57f8c7f38
#
_entry.id   f4c656044434e5864e6187e57f8c7f38
#
_cell.length_a   1.000
_cell.length_b   1.000
_cell.length_c   1.000
_cell.angle_alpha   90.00
_cell.angle_beta   90.00
_cell.angle_gamma   90.00
#
_symmetry.space_group_name_H-M   'P 1'
#
loop_
_entity.id
_entity.type
_entity.pdbx_description
1 polymer ?
#
loop_
_entity_poly.entity_id
_entity_poly.type
_entity_poly.pdbx_seq_one_letter_code
_entity_poly.pdbx_strand_id
1 'polypeptide(L)'
;MNNQSYQHEVIVPNQGFPFKLFLFEGSNGKYIREKHWHRSVEIFAVREGSLEFYIHEKQYHLKTGDFIIVNSNEVHAVHAPKPNKTIVLQIPGNQFANYYTEEQFIWFSHKDREHDAQVSQLVGEMFAFYQEKETGYELQMLSRFYQLEYLLVTEYRKLEVHEELLKSNKQLKRLGVITGYLKEHYTDDISLEKLAAIFGYSPSYLSRMFMKYAKINYKDYLQSVRFEHALKDLQETDMQIGDIALNHGFPNSKAFSNLFRKRYGMLPNEYRKNSEKKETQ
;
A
#
# COMPACT_ATOMS: atom_id res chain seq x y z
N MET A 1 -20.02 12.44 -11.17
CA MET A 1 -19.13 12.71 -10.01
C MET A 1 -18.38 11.42 -9.73
N ASN A 2 -17.09 11.35 -10.08
CA ASN A 2 -16.26 10.18 -9.84
C ASN A 2 -16.04 10.01 -8.34
N ASN A 3 -16.63 8.97 -7.79
CA ASN A 3 -16.44 8.55 -6.40
C ASN A 3 -15.05 7.90 -6.32
N GLN A 4 -13.98 8.72 -6.18
CA GLN A 4 -12.61 8.24 -6.00
C GLN A 4 -12.49 7.65 -4.58
N SER A 5 -12.68 6.35 -4.46
CA SER A 5 -12.41 5.61 -3.24
C SER A 5 -10.89 5.50 -3.06
N TYR A 6 -10.35 5.94 -1.92
CA TYR A 6 -8.96 5.70 -1.57
C TYR A 6 -8.80 4.28 -1.05
N GLN A 7 -7.86 3.52 -1.61
CA GLN A 7 -7.59 2.17 -1.16
C GLN A 7 -6.59 2.18 0.01
N HIS A 8 -6.85 1.38 1.03
CA HIS A 8 -5.88 1.07 2.06
C HIS A 8 -5.09 -0.16 1.64
N GLU A 9 -3.79 -0.01 1.41
CA GLU A 9 -2.89 -1.11 1.08
C GLU A 9 -2.26 -1.69 2.35
N VAL A 10 -2.18 -3.02 2.43
CA VAL A 10 -1.39 -3.71 3.46
C VAL A 10 -0.07 -4.12 2.88
N ILE A 11 0.98 -3.64 3.52
CA ILE A 11 2.34 -3.94 3.14
C ILE A 11 2.84 -5.12 3.97
N VAL A 12 3.29 -6.17 3.30
CA VAL A 12 3.97 -7.31 3.92
C VAL A 12 5.45 -7.24 3.53
N PRO A 13 6.37 -7.16 4.50
CA PRO A 13 7.80 -7.16 4.23
C PRO A 13 8.27 -8.40 3.45
N ASN A 14 9.38 -8.28 2.73
CA ASN A 14 10.02 -9.45 2.13
C ASN A 14 10.52 -10.40 3.22
N GLN A 15 10.50 -11.71 2.94
CA GLN A 15 10.95 -12.72 3.89
C GLN A 15 12.39 -12.43 4.34
N GLY A 16 12.62 -12.37 5.64
CA GLY A 16 13.94 -12.10 6.25
C GLY A 16 14.34 -10.63 6.33
N PHE A 17 13.49 -9.70 5.89
CA PHE A 17 13.78 -8.26 5.94
C PHE A 17 12.72 -7.48 6.71
N PRO A 18 13.09 -6.35 7.36
CA PRO A 18 12.13 -5.46 8.03
C PRO A 18 11.39 -4.50 7.06
N PHE A 19 11.56 -4.66 5.76
CA PHE A 19 11.00 -3.83 4.70
C PHE A 19 10.53 -4.67 3.51
N LYS A 20 9.77 -4.06 2.61
CA LYS A 20 9.47 -4.61 1.29
C LYS A 20 10.19 -3.80 0.22
N LEU A 21 10.92 -4.50 -0.65
CA LEU A 21 11.65 -3.92 -1.76
C LEU A 21 11.25 -4.62 -3.06
N PHE A 22 10.90 -3.86 -4.08
CA PHE A 22 10.54 -4.39 -5.39
C PHE A 22 10.79 -3.38 -6.50
N LEU A 23 10.88 -3.89 -7.74
CA LEU A 23 10.91 -3.06 -8.93
C LEU A 23 9.49 -2.86 -9.46
N PHE A 24 9.14 -1.63 -9.69
CA PHE A 24 7.94 -1.25 -10.42
C PHE A 24 8.33 -0.92 -11.87
N GLU A 25 7.74 -1.63 -12.82
CA GLU A 25 7.96 -1.41 -14.24
C GLU A 25 6.67 -0.95 -14.92
N GLY A 26 6.66 0.28 -15.37
CA GLY A 26 5.60 0.84 -16.20
C GLY A 26 5.93 0.65 -17.69
N SER A 27 5.79 -0.57 -18.21
CA SER A 27 6.24 -0.90 -19.58
C SER A 27 5.47 -0.20 -20.70
N ASN A 28 4.21 0.19 -20.47
CA ASN A 28 3.30 0.63 -21.54
C ASN A 28 2.91 2.12 -21.50
N GLY A 29 3.45 2.89 -20.56
CA GLY A 29 3.10 4.32 -20.41
C GLY A 29 1.61 4.56 -20.07
N LYS A 30 0.91 3.58 -19.48
CA LYS A 30 -0.53 3.67 -19.15
C LYS A 30 -0.82 3.24 -17.71
N TYR A 31 0.21 3.13 -16.88
CA TYR A 31 0.00 2.72 -15.51
C TYR A 31 -0.50 3.89 -14.66
N ILE A 32 -1.60 3.64 -13.98
CA ILE A 32 -2.18 4.54 -12.98
C ILE A 32 -2.39 3.74 -11.71
N ARG A 33 -1.70 4.12 -10.63
CA ARG A 33 -2.04 3.70 -9.30
C ARG A 33 -2.92 4.79 -8.69
N GLU A 34 -4.19 4.50 -8.55
CA GLU A 34 -5.18 5.42 -8.00
C GLU A 34 -4.81 5.83 -6.56
N LYS A 35 -5.42 6.91 -6.08
CA LYS A 35 -5.20 7.42 -4.73
C LYS A 35 -5.37 6.33 -3.68
N HIS A 36 -4.30 6.06 -2.95
CA HIS A 36 -4.26 5.07 -1.87
C HIS A 36 -3.41 5.56 -0.71
N TRP A 37 -3.40 4.81 0.37
CA TRP A 37 -2.59 5.07 1.56
C TRP A 37 -2.27 3.77 2.27
N HIS A 38 -1.18 3.75 3.04
CA HIS A 38 -0.74 2.62 3.85
C HIS A 38 0.00 3.11 5.10
N ARG A 39 0.30 2.18 6.01
CA ARG A 39 0.97 2.48 7.30
C ARG A 39 2.49 2.48 7.21
N SER A 40 3.06 2.27 6.05
CA SER A 40 4.50 2.29 5.81
C SER A 40 4.97 3.66 5.35
N VAL A 41 6.21 3.99 5.66
CA VAL A 41 6.96 5.01 4.92
C VAL A 41 7.39 4.37 3.61
N GLU A 42 7.26 5.07 2.51
CA GLU A 42 7.56 4.54 1.19
C GLU A 42 8.50 5.46 0.42
N ILE A 43 9.45 4.88 -0.28
CA ILE A 43 10.40 5.60 -1.11
C ILE A 43 10.28 5.09 -2.54
N PHE A 44 10.01 5.99 -3.49
CA PHE A 44 10.07 5.72 -4.91
C PHE A 44 11.36 6.32 -5.48
N ALA A 45 12.26 5.49 -5.98
CA ALA A 45 13.52 5.90 -6.59
C ALA A 45 13.53 5.53 -8.08
N VAL A 46 13.49 6.53 -8.96
CA VAL A 46 13.40 6.32 -10.42
C VAL A 46 14.78 5.95 -10.98
N ARG A 47 14.90 4.74 -11.54
CA ARG A 47 16.12 4.24 -12.16
C ARG A 47 16.19 4.57 -13.65
N GLU A 48 15.05 4.48 -14.34
CA GLU A 48 14.92 4.77 -15.77
C GLU A 48 13.57 5.44 -16.04
N GLY A 49 13.57 6.41 -16.95
CA GLY A 49 12.34 7.08 -17.40
C GLY A 49 11.83 8.16 -16.45
N SER A 50 10.52 8.24 -16.29
CA SER A 50 9.88 9.27 -15.47
C SER A 50 8.54 8.83 -14.89
N LEU A 51 8.18 9.45 -13.75
CA LEU A 51 6.89 9.27 -13.07
C LEU A 51 6.25 10.63 -12.78
N GLU A 52 4.93 10.69 -12.85
CA GLU A 52 4.13 11.73 -12.22
C GLU A 52 3.61 11.20 -10.88
N PHE A 53 3.92 11.90 -9.83
CA PHE A 53 3.59 11.50 -8.47
C PHE A 53 2.71 12.56 -7.82
N TYR A 54 1.68 12.12 -7.11
CA TYR A 54 0.72 13.01 -6.46
C TYR A 54 0.67 12.70 -4.97
N ILE A 55 0.95 13.71 -4.15
CA ILE A 55 0.77 13.65 -2.69
C ILE A 55 -0.25 14.72 -2.31
N HIS A 56 -1.40 14.31 -1.79
CA HIS A 56 -2.56 15.18 -1.61
C HIS A 56 -2.95 15.85 -2.94
N GLU A 57 -2.83 17.17 -3.03
CA GLU A 57 -3.12 17.97 -4.24
C GLU A 57 -1.85 18.41 -4.98
N LYS A 58 -0.66 18.08 -4.44
CA LYS A 58 0.61 18.48 -5.01
C LYS A 58 1.13 17.43 -5.98
N GLN A 59 1.50 17.87 -7.18
CA GLN A 59 2.11 17.05 -8.20
C GLN A 59 3.63 17.19 -8.18
N TYR A 60 4.32 16.06 -8.37
CA TYR A 60 5.77 15.96 -8.50
C TYR A 60 6.10 15.23 -9.79
N HIS A 61 7.04 15.79 -10.56
CA HIS A 61 7.59 15.12 -11.72
C HIS A 61 8.95 14.53 -11.34
N LEU A 62 9.05 13.22 -11.36
CA LEU A 62 10.26 12.47 -11.03
C LEU A 62 10.87 11.92 -12.33
N LYS A 63 12.19 12.07 -12.48
CA LYS A 63 12.98 11.52 -13.59
C LYS A 63 14.09 10.63 -13.05
N THR A 64 14.79 9.97 -13.95
CA THR A 64 15.96 9.14 -13.61
C THR A 64 16.89 9.84 -12.62
N GLY A 65 17.20 9.17 -11.51
CA GLY A 65 17.99 9.67 -10.39
C GLY A 65 17.17 10.36 -9.29
N ASP A 66 15.93 10.76 -9.57
CA ASP A 66 15.05 11.35 -8.56
C ASP A 66 14.42 10.27 -7.68
N PHE A 67 14.05 10.69 -6.46
CA PHE A 67 13.21 9.90 -5.56
C PHE A 67 12.21 10.80 -4.86
N ILE A 68 11.25 10.18 -4.17
CA ILE A 68 10.31 10.85 -3.27
C ILE A 68 10.00 9.96 -2.07
N ILE A 69 9.89 10.57 -0.89
CA ILE A 69 9.42 9.90 0.33
C ILE A 69 7.94 10.17 0.51
N VAL A 70 7.17 9.13 0.75
CA VAL A 70 5.76 9.18 1.15
C VAL A 70 5.68 8.76 2.60
N ASN A 71 5.03 9.57 3.42
CA ASN A 71 4.91 9.29 4.85
C ASN A 71 3.83 8.25 5.14
N SER A 72 3.96 7.58 6.28
CA SER A 72 2.92 6.69 6.81
C SER A 72 1.55 7.41 6.83
N ASN A 73 0.53 6.76 6.31
CA ASN A 73 -0.85 7.27 6.18
C ASN A 73 -1.00 8.50 5.27
N GLU A 74 -0.05 8.80 4.43
CA GLU A 74 -0.15 9.89 3.46
C GLU A 74 -0.82 9.40 2.18
N VAL A 75 -1.89 10.09 1.75
CA VAL A 75 -2.62 9.72 0.53
C VAL A 75 -1.81 10.15 -0.68
N HIS A 76 -1.54 9.20 -1.56
CA HIS A 76 -0.75 9.43 -2.76
C HIS A 76 -1.27 8.63 -3.96
N ALA A 77 -0.82 9.02 -5.15
CA ALA A 77 -1.11 8.36 -6.41
C ALA A 77 0.11 8.43 -7.34
N VAL A 78 0.23 7.42 -8.21
CA VAL A 78 1.31 7.34 -9.20
C VAL A 78 0.72 7.24 -10.59
N HIS A 79 1.24 8.04 -11.51
CA HIS A 79 0.92 7.97 -12.93
C HIS A 79 2.22 7.82 -13.73
N ALA A 80 2.30 6.79 -14.54
CA ALA A 80 3.44 6.53 -15.42
C ALA A 80 3.00 6.69 -16.88
N PRO A 81 3.02 7.92 -17.43
CA PRO A 81 2.61 8.18 -18.82
C PRO A 81 3.65 7.68 -19.82
N LYS A 82 4.84 7.34 -19.37
CA LYS A 82 5.96 6.83 -20.18
C LYS A 82 6.58 5.60 -19.53
N PRO A 83 7.27 4.74 -20.29
CA PRO A 83 8.03 3.63 -19.73
C PRO A 83 8.96 4.10 -18.62
N ASN A 84 9.02 3.34 -17.53
CA ASN A 84 9.92 3.62 -16.42
C ASN A 84 10.28 2.34 -15.68
N LYS A 85 11.40 2.41 -14.94
CA LYS A 85 11.79 1.45 -13.91
C LYS A 85 12.04 2.21 -12.62
N THR A 86 11.26 1.87 -11.60
CA THR A 86 11.28 2.56 -10.32
C THR A 86 11.41 1.54 -9.19
N ILE A 87 12.43 1.71 -8.36
CA ILE A 87 12.57 0.91 -7.14
C ILE A 87 11.61 1.48 -6.11
N VAL A 88 10.83 0.60 -5.49
CA VAL A 88 9.90 0.94 -4.41
C VAL A 88 10.36 0.24 -3.14
N LEU A 89 10.64 1.02 -2.11
CA LEU A 89 10.99 0.55 -0.77
C LEU A 89 9.90 0.98 0.21
N GLN A 90 9.24 0.00 0.84
CA GLN A 90 8.18 0.20 1.82
C GLN A 90 8.67 -0.22 3.20
N ILE A 91 8.76 0.71 4.14
CA ILE A 91 9.28 0.53 5.50
C ILE A 91 8.09 0.62 6.47
N PRO A 92 7.74 -0.46 7.19
CA PRO A 92 6.68 -0.41 8.19
C PRO A 92 6.94 0.67 9.23
N GLY A 93 5.92 1.45 9.58
CA GLY A 93 6.07 2.62 10.46
C GLY A 93 6.64 2.28 11.85
N ASN A 94 6.44 1.04 12.33
CA ASN A 94 7.00 0.59 13.62
C ASN A 94 8.53 0.49 13.64
N GLN A 95 9.21 0.45 12.50
CA GLN A 95 10.69 0.54 12.43
C GLN A 95 11.18 1.86 13.03
N PHE A 96 10.41 2.92 12.92
CA PHE A 96 10.74 4.23 13.45
C PHE A 96 10.20 4.49 14.87
N ALA A 97 9.72 3.47 15.59
CA ALA A 97 9.04 3.64 16.88
C ALA A 97 9.88 4.35 17.94
N ASN A 98 11.20 4.11 17.97
CA ASN A 98 12.14 4.76 18.89
C ASN A 98 12.37 6.24 18.61
N TYR A 99 11.92 6.72 17.45
CA TYR A 99 12.11 8.10 16.99
C TYR A 99 10.80 8.87 16.89
N TYR A 100 9.71 8.31 17.40
CA TYR A 100 8.43 8.99 17.44
C TYR A 100 8.50 10.22 18.37
N THR A 101 7.75 11.24 18.04
CA THR A 101 7.46 12.34 18.96
C THR A 101 6.60 11.84 20.15
N GLU A 102 6.41 12.67 21.17
CA GLU A 102 5.50 12.39 22.31
C GLU A 102 4.07 12.03 21.84
N GLU A 103 3.65 12.55 20.68
CA GLU A 103 2.38 12.24 20.05
C GLU A 103 2.37 10.91 19.27
N GLN A 104 3.42 10.08 19.40
CA GLN A 104 3.62 8.81 18.69
C GLN A 104 3.59 8.96 17.17
N PHE A 105 4.35 9.89 16.66
CA PHE A 105 4.36 10.31 15.28
C PHE A 105 5.79 10.53 14.77
N ILE A 106 6.03 10.19 13.51
CA ILE A 106 7.24 10.59 12.77
C ILE A 106 6.81 11.08 11.38
N TRP A 107 7.46 12.13 10.91
CA TRP A 107 7.22 12.71 9.61
C TRP A 107 8.53 13.07 8.94
N PHE A 108 8.66 12.76 7.66
CA PHE A 108 9.83 13.06 6.85
C PHE A 108 9.49 14.10 5.79
N SER A 109 10.47 14.94 5.43
CA SER A 109 10.36 15.74 4.21
C SER A 109 10.35 14.81 3.00
N HIS A 110 9.57 15.19 1.97
CA HIS A 110 9.49 14.39 0.74
C HIS A 110 10.82 14.37 -0.03
N LYS A 111 11.60 15.44 0.06
CA LYS A 111 12.95 15.63 -0.47
C LYS A 111 13.71 16.61 0.41
N ASP A 112 15.02 16.50 0.46
CA ASP A 112 15.91 17.42 1.18
C ASP A 112 16.79 18.23 0.20
N ARG A 113 17.25 17.65 -0.88
CA ARG A 113 18.17 18.09 -1.91
C ARG A 113 19.65 17.83 -1.60
N GLU A 114 20.13 18.16 -0.41
CA GLU A 114 21.53 17.98 -0.03
C GLU A 114 21.90 16.48 0.03
N HIS A 115 21.01 15.66 0.65
CA HIS A 115 21.23 14.23 0.84
C HIS A 115 20.49 13.34 -0.18
N ASP A 116 19.79 13.96 -1.15
CA ASP A 116 18.94 13.22 -2.10
C ASP A 116 19.73 12.18 -2.92
N ALA A 117 20.94 12.52 -3.35
CA ALA A 117 21.80 11.60 -4.10
C ALA A 117 22.19 10.37 -3.27
N GLN A 118 22.46 10.55 -1.97
CA GLN A 118 22.83 9.46 -1.05
C GLN A 118 21.65 8.51 -0.81
N VAL A 119 20.43 9.03 -0.63
CA VAL A 119 19.22 8.20 -0.51
C VAL A 119 19.02 7.37 -1.77
N SER A 120 19.08 7.99 -2.95
CA SER A 120 18.92 7.31 -4.23
C SER A 120 19.98 6.22 -4.44
N GLN A 121 21.23 6.48 -4.05
CA GLN A 121 22.33 5.53 -4.09
C GLN A 121 22.06 4.32 -3.17
N LEU A 122 21.75 4.55 -1.89
CA LEU A 122 21.49 3.49 -0.92
C LEU A 122 20.37 2.56 -1.36
N VAL A 123 19.24 3.12 -1.83
CA VAL A 123 18.11 2.33 -2.36
C VAL A 123 18.52 1.54 -3.61
N GLY A 124 19.35 2.14 -4.47
CA GLY A 124 19.89 1.47 -5.67
C GLY A 124 20.80 0.29 -5.33
N GLU A 125 21.71 0.47 -4.36
CA GLU A 125 22.61 -0.60 -3.88
C GLU A 125 21.84 -1.74 -3.22
N MET A 126 20.85 -1.44 -2.38
CA MET A 126 19.96 -2.46 -1.80
C MET A 126 19.30 -3.30 -2.89
N PHE A 127 18.81 -2.65 -3.94
CA PHE A 127 18.14 -3.37 -5.03
C PHE A 127 19.12 -4.23 -5.84
N ALA A 128 20.33 -3.76 -6.09
CA ALA A 128 21.38 -4.53 -6.77
C ALA A 128 21.70 -5.82 -5.98
N PHE A 129 21.96 -5.71 -4.68
CA PHE A 129 22.20 -6.89 -3.82
C PHE A 129 21.01 -7.84 -3.80
N TYR A 130 19.77 -7.30 -3.80
CA TYR A 130 18.55 -8.13 -3.84
C TYR A 130 18.40 -8.91 -5.15
N GLN A 131 18.89 -8.37 -6.26
CA GLN A 131 18.87 -9.05 -7.56
C GLN A 131 19.99 -10.12 -7.69
N GLU A 132 21.19 -9.76 -7.27
CA GLU A 132 22.39 -10.61 -7.42
C GLU A 132 22.37 -11.81 -6.48
N LYS A 133 21.87 -11.64 -5.25
CA LYS A 133 21.76 -12.70 -4.22
C LYS A 133 23.04 -13.46 -3.95
N GLU A 134 24.17 -12.78 -4.03
CA GLU A 134 25.47 -13.39 -3.67
C GLU A 134 25.51 -13.73 -2.17
N THR A 135 26.47 -14.56 -1.77
CA THR A 135 26.65 -14.94 -0.36
C THR A 135 26.77 -13.72 0.53
N GLY A 136 25.88 -13.59 1.53
CA GLY A 136 25.85 -12.46 2.47
C GLY A 136 25.10 -11.23 1.95
N TYR A 137 24.36 -11.31 0.86
CA TYR A 137 23.58 -10.20 0.32
C TYR A 137 22.58 -9.65 1.34
N GLU A 138 22.02 -10.49 2.20
CA GLU A 138 21.11 -10.05 3.27
C GLU A 138 21.80 -9.08 4.23
N LEU A 139 23.05 -9.35 4.59
CA LEU A 139 23.85 -8.48 5.46
C LEU A 139 24.18 -7.15 4.77
N GLN A 140 24.49 -7.18 3.48
CA GLN A 140 24.71 -5.98 2.69
C GLN A 140 23.45 -5.13 2.60
N MET A 141 22.31 -5.75 2.32
CA MET A 141 21.02 -5.07 2.29
C MET A 141 20.68 -4.43 3.63
N LEU A 142 20.81 -5.15 4.74
CA LEU A 142 20.55 -4.63 6.09
C LEU A 142 21.50 -3.49 6.44
N SER A 143 22.78 -3.59 6.08
CA SER A 143 23.76 -2.51 6.27
C SER A 143 23.33 -1.21 5.58
N ARG A 144 22.91 -1.29 4.30
CA ARG A 144 22.41 -0.12 3.55
C ARG A 144 21.09 0.38 4.07
N PHE A 145 20.21 -0.52 4.50
CA PHE A 145 18.94 -0.18 5.12
C PHE A 145 19.13 0.63 6.41
N TYR A 146 20.00 0.23 7.31
CA TYR A 146 20.24 0.99 8.54
C TYR A 146 20.97 2.32 8.30
N GLN A 147 21.81 2.41 7.26
CA GLN A 147 22.37 3.69 6.83
C GLN A 147 21.28 4.63 6.30
N LEU A 148 20.32 4.08 5.52
CA LEU A 148 19.18 4.84 5.04
C LEU A 148 18.27 5.28 6.20
N GLU A 149 17.94 4.41 7.15
CA GLU A 149 17.15 4.78 8.33
C GLU A 149 17.83 5.91 9.13
N TYR A 150 19.14 5.80 9.36
CA TYR A 150 19.91 6.86 10.01
C TYR A 150 19.73 8.19 9.26
N LEU A 151 19.95 8.20 7.97
CA LEU A 151 19.81 9.39 7.13
C LEU A 151 18.38 9.99 7.17
N LEU A 152 17.37 9.12 7.11
CA LEU A 152 15.97 9.55 7.21
C LEU A 152 15.68 10.23 8.55
N VAL A 153 16.19 9.67 9.65
CA VAL A 153 15.92 10.18 11.00
C VAL A 153 16.70 11.46 11.30
N THR A 154 17.93 11.61 10.79
CA THR A 154 18.77 12.78 11.07
C THR A 154 18.50 13.94 10.13
N GLU A 155 18.34 13.70 8.82
CA GLU A 155 18.30 14.77 7.81
C GLU A 155 16.89 15.04 7.28
N TYR A 156 16.04 14.00 7.19
CA TYR A 156 14.70 14.14 6.58
C TYR A 156 13.59 14.32 7.61
N ARG A 157 13.86 14.02 8.90
CA ARG A 157 12.85 14.12 9.95
C ARG A 157 12.44 15.58 10.18
N LYS A 158 11.12 15.83 10.18
CA LYS A 158 10.53 17.10 10.58
C LYS A 158 10.04 17.02 12.02
N LEU A 159 10.54 17.90 12.87
CA LEU A 159 10.13 18.02 14.28
C LEU A 159 8.83 18.84 14.41
N GLU A 160 8.67 19.84 13.55
CA GLU A 160 7.47 20.68 13.52
C GLU A 160 6.57 20.26 12.37
N VAL A 161 5.34 19.88 12.70
CA VAL A 161 4.32 19.48 11.74
C VAL A 161 3.02 20.24 12.06
N HIS A 162 2.35 20.70 11.01
CA HIS A 162 1.08 21.42 11.17
C HIS A 162 0.04 20.59 11.93
N GLU A 163 -0.67 21.23 12.85
CA GLU A 163 -1.64 20.58 13.75
C GLU A 163 -2.73 19.79 12.98
N GLU A 164 -3.13 20.28 11.81
CA GLU A 164 -4.10 19.58 10.94
C GLU A 164 -3.57 18.25 10.42
N LEU A 165 -2.27 18.18 10.06
CA LEU A 165 -1.63 16.92 9.63
C LEU A 165 -1.54 15.95 10.80
N LEU A 166 -1.21 16.42 12.00
CA LEU A 166 -1.20 15.59 13.21
C LEU A 166 -2.59 15.02 13.50
N LYS A 167 -3.63 15.84 13.44
CA LYS A 167 -5.02 15.39 13.62
C LYS A 167 -5.44 14.37 12.57
N SER A 168 -5.11 14.61 11.31
CA SER A 168 -5.41 13.70 10.21
C SER A 168 -4.68 12.36 10.38
N ASN A 169 -3.38 12.39 10.67
CA ASN A 169 -2.57 11.18 10.88
C ASN A 169 -3.08 10.34 12.06
N LYS A 170 -3.44 10.98 13.17
CA LYS A 170 -4.03 10.30 14.34
C LYS A 170 -5.33 9.57 13.98
N GLN A 171 -6.17 10.15 13.14
CA GLN A 171 -7.39 9.50 12.68
C GLN A 171 -7.11 8.36 11.70
N LEU A 172 -6.17 8.54 10.77
CA LEU A 172 -5.75 7.48 9.85
C LEU A 172 -5.07 6.31 10.60
N LYS A 173 -4.27 6.60 11.65
CA LYS A 173 -3.72 5.56 12.52
C LYS A 173 -4.82 4.74 13.20
N ARG A 174 -5.87 5.40 13.73
CA ARG A 174 -7.04 4.72 14.31
C ARG A 174 -7.78 3.89 13.29
N LEU A 175 -8.03 4.45 12.12
CA LEU A 175 -8.65 3.72 11.01
C LEU A 175 -7.81 2.53 10.58
N GLY A 176 -6.47 2.69 10.55
CA GLY A 176 -5.53 1.61 10.24
C GLY A 176 -5.62 0.42 11.22
N VAL A 177 -5.84 0.67 12.53
CA VAL A 177 -6.07 -0.40 13.51
C VAL A 177 -7.40 -1.13 13.20
N ILE A 178 -8.45 -0.38 12.92
CA ILE A 178 -9.77 -0.94 12.59
C ILE A 178 -9.73 -1.75 11.29
N THR A 179 -9.05 -1.22 10.26
CA THR A 179 -8.91 -1.94 8.98
C THR A 179 -8.00 -3.16 9.09
N GLY A 180 -6.98 -3.13 9.98
CA GLY A 180 -6.19 -4.31 10.35
C GLY A 180 -7.07 -5.42 10.92
N TYR A 181 -7.87 -5.08 11.94
CA TYR A 181 -8.83 -6.03 12.52
C TYR A 181 -9.79 -6.63 11.46
N LEU A 182 -10.32 -5.80 10.56
CA LEU A 182 -11.18 -6.29 9.48
C LEU A 182 -10.47 -7.25 8.53
N LYS A 183 -9.17 -7.10 8.32
CA LYS A 183 -8.38 -8.01 7.48
C LYS A 183 -8.07 -9.34 8.15
N GLU A 184 -7.99 -9.36 9.47
CA GLU A 184 -7.81 -10.60 10.24
C GLU A 184 -9.13 -11.36 10.41
N HIS A 185 -10.27 -10.65 10.42
CA HIS A 185 -11.61 -11.18 10.67
C HIS A 185 -12.56 -11.05 9.47
N TYR A 186 -12.04 -10.93 8.25
CA TYR A 186 -12.84 -10.58 7.07
C TYR A 186 -13.89 -11.63 6.70
N THR A 187 -13.72 -12.88 7.12
CA THR A 187 -14.68 -13.96 6.90
C THR A 187 -15.87 -13.89 7.82
N ASP A 188 -15.74 -13.22 8.98
CA ASP A 188 -16.75 -13.14 9.99
C ASP A 188 -17.92 -12.23 9.57
N ASP A 189 -19.09 -12.47 10.15
CA ASP A 189 -20.25 -11.57 10.00
C ASP A 189 -20.10 -10.38 10.96
N ILE A 190 -19.33 -9.37 10.51
CA ILE A 190 -19.10 -8.14 11.26
C ILE A 190 -20.00 -7.05 10.68
N SER A 191 -21.00 -6.60 11.45
CA SER A 191 -21.76 -5.41 11.11
C SER A 191 -21.03 -4.13 11.53
N LEU A 192 -21.43 -2.98 11.00
CA LEU A 192 -20.87 -1.69 11.41
C LEU A 192 -21.08 -1.44 12.91
N GLU A 193 -22.21 -1.88 13.45
CA GLU A 193 -22.56 -1.77 14.87
C GLU A 193 -21.64 -2.62 15.73
N LYS A 194 -21.39 -3.89 15.35
CA LYS A 194 -20.43 -4.77 16.02
C LYS A 194 -19.03 -4.19 16.01
N LEU A 195 -18.58 -3.73 14.84
CA LEU A 195 -17.25 -3.12 14.69
C LEU A 195 -17.12 -1.85 15.55
N ALA A 196 -18.13 -0.99 15.55
CA ALA A 196 -18.15 0.22 16.36
C ALA A 196 -18.08 -0.10 17.87
N ALA A 197 -18.81 -1.11 18.32
CA ALA A 197 -18.79 -1.57 19.72
C ALA A 197 -17.40 -2.10 20.12
N ILE A 198 -16.73 -2.90 19.27
CA ILE A 198 -15.37 -3.43 19.53
C ILE A 198 -14.36 -2.30 19.81
N PHE A 199 -14.45 -1.21 19.04
CA PHE A 199 -13.51 -0.10 19.14
C PHE A 199 -13.98 1.08 20.01
N GLY A 200 -15.14 0.96 20.66
CA GLY A 200 -15.68 1.99 21.54
C GLY A 200 -16.18 3.24 20.81
N TYR A 201 -16.66 3.09 19.57
CA TYR A 201 -17.19 4.18 18.76
C TYR A 201 -18.70 4.05 18.53
N SER A 202 -19.36 5.16 18.18
CA SER A 202 -20.70 5.08 17.61
C SER A 202 -20.63 4.64 16.13
N PRO A 203 -21.63 3.88 15.61
CA PRO A 203 -21.70 3.50 14.21
C PRO A 203 -21.62 4.71 13.25
N SER A 204 -22.29 5.80 13.59
CA SER A 204 -22.27 7.04 12.81
C SER A 204 -20.89 7.70 12.75
N TYR A 205 -20.14 7.67 13.86
CA TYR A 205 -18.76 8.17 13.88
C TYR A 205 -17.86 7.30 13.00
N LEU A 206 -17.94 5.98 13.16
CA LEU A 206 -17.14 5.04 12.39
C LEU A 206 -17.45 5.13 10.89
N SER A 207 -18.71 5.22 10.50
CA SER A 207 -19.12 5.43 9.10
C SER A 207 -18.51 6.72 8.51
N ARG A 208 -18.58 7.84 9.25
CA ARG A 208 -17.97 9.10 8.82
C ARG A 208 -16.44 9.00 8.71
N MET A 209 -15.79 8.26 9.61
CA MET A 209 -14.35 8.05 9.60
C MET A 209 -13.92 7.27 8.33
N PHE A 210 -14.63 6.19 7.96
CA PHE A 210 -14.39 5.49 6.71
C PHE A 210 -14.56 6.42 5.50
N MET A 211 -15.67 7.13 5.42
CA MET A 211 -15.93 8.04 4.29
C MET A 211 -14.93 9.20 4.22
N LYS A 212 -14.53 9.77 5.37
CA LYS A 212 -13.62 10.92 5.40
C LYS A 212 -12.18 10.53 5.05
N TYR A 213 -11.67 9.43 5.60
CA TYR A 213 -10.26 9.07 5.54
C TYR A 213 -9.95 7.93 4.56
N ALA A 214 -10.82 6.93 4.42
CA ALA A 214 -10.65 5.88 3.41
C ALA A 214 -11.38 6.18 2.09
N LYS A 215 -12.26 7.20 2.05
CA LYS A 215 -13.11 7.56 0.90
C LYS A 215 -13.97 6.41 0.37
N ILE A 216 -14.22 5.43 1.21
CA ILE A 216 -15.04 4.26 0.91
C ILE A 216 -15.92 3.98 2.12
N ASN A 217 -17.13 3.47 1.92
CA ASN A 217 -17.93 3.05 3.05
C ASN A 217 -17.44 1.70 3.62
N TYR A 218 -17.75 1.44 4.87
CA TYR A 218 -17.36 0.23 5.59
C TYR A 218 -17.68 -1.06 4.83
N LYS A 219 -18.91 -1.17 4.29
CA LYS A 219 -19.37 -2.38 3.60
C LYS A 219 -18.55 -2.67 2.34
N ASP A 220 -18.30 -1.65 1.55
CA ASP A 220 -17.49 -1.77 0.33
C ASP A 220 -16.04 -2.08 0.67
N TYR A 221 -15.50 -1.52 1.78
CA TYR A 221 -14.16 -1.86 2.27
C TYR A 221 -14.04 -3.34 2.61
N LEU A 222 -14.96 -3.87 3.43
CA LEU A 222 -14.96 -5.29 3.80
C LEU A 222 -15.11 -6.20 2.57
N GLN A 223 -16.01 -5.83 1.65
CA GLN A 223 -16.15 -6.56 0.39
C GLN A 223 -14.87 -6.55 -0.46
N SER A 224 -14.11 -5.44 -0.45
CA SER A 224 -12.83 -5.38 -1.17
C SER A 224 -11.80 -6.31 -0.57
N VAL A 225 -11.70 -6.39 0.76
CA VAL A 225 -10.80 -7.32 1.45
C VAL A 225 -11.17 -8.78 1.10
N ARG A 226 -12.44 -9.14 1.22
CA ARG A 226 -12.94 -10.46 0.85
C ARG A 226 -12.63 -10.83 -0.60
N PHE A 227 -12.79 -9.86 -1.49
CA PHE A 227 -12.56 -10.04 -2.90
C PHE A 227 -11.07 -10.30 -3.22
N GLU A 228 -10.14 -9.61 -2.56
CA GLU A 228 -8.70 -9.81 -2.77
C GLU A 228 -8.27 -11.23 -2.39
N HIS A 229 -8.76 -11.76 -1.27
CA HIS A 229 -8.50 -13.13 -0.86
C HIS A 229 -9.15 -14.16 -1.80
N ALA A 230 -10.42 -13.93 -2.19
CA ALA A 230 -11.12 -14.82 -3.11
C ALA A 230 -10.49 -14.83 -4.52
N LEU A 231 -9.96 -13.70 -4.97
CA LEU A 231 -9.22 -13.60 -6.24
C LEU A 231 -7.93 -14.42 -6.20
N LYS A 232 -7.22 -14.39 -5.09
CA LYS A 232 -6.01 -15.20 -4.90
C LYS A 232 -6.32 -16.69 -5.01
N ASP A 233 -7.32 -17.19 -4.30
CA ASP A 233 -7.73 -18.59 -4.38
C ASP A 233 -8.25 -18.95 -5.79
N LEU A 234 -8.92 -18.04 -6.46
CA LEU A 234 -9.36 -18.22 -7.85
C LEU A 234 -8.18 -18.43 -8.81
N GLN A 235 -7.04 -17.78 -8.55
CA GLN A 235 -5.83 -17.85 -9.38
C GLN A 235 -4.92 -19.03 -9.02
N GLU A 236 -4.87 -19.40 -7.74
CA GLU A 236 -3.88 -20.35 -7.21
C GLU A 236 -4.46 -21.76 -6.96
N THR A 237 -5.79 -21.93 -7.07
CA THR A 237 -6.44 -23.20 -6.76
C THR A 237 -7.54 -23.56 -7.77
N ASP A 238 -7.90 -24.86 -7.81
CA ASP A 238 -9.00 -25.40 -8.61
C ASP A 238 -10.34 -25.42 -7.85
N MET A 239 -10.44 -24.76 -6.70
CA MET A 239 -11.65 -24.71 -5.88
C MET A 239 -12.85 -24.21 -6.68
N GLN A 240 -14.03 -24.76 -6.37
CA GLN A 240 -15.27 -24.29 -6.98
C GLN A 240 -15.57 -22.83 -6.58
N ILE A 241 -16.13 -22.07 -7.52
CA ILE A 241 -16.45 -20.64 -7.28
C ILE A 241 -17.38 -20.45 -6.07
N GLY A 242 -18.26 -21.40 -5.83
CA GLY A 242 -19.15 -21.41 -4.66
C GLY A 242 -18.38 -21.51 -3.35
N ASP A 243 -17.42 -22.41 -3.28
CA ASP A 243 -16.59 -22.64 -2.10
C ASP A 243 -15.66 -21.46 -1.84
N ILE A 244 -15.00 -20.94 -2.89
CA ILE A 244 -14.21 -19.70 -2.79
C ILE A 244 -15.05 -18.56 -2.19
N ALA A 245 -16.25 -18.35 -2.72
CA ALA A 245 -17.12 -17.28 -2.22
C ALA A 245 -17.45 -17.46 -0.73
N LEU A 246 -17.85 -18.66 -0.31
CA LEU A 246 -18.21 -18.95 1.08
C LEU A 246 -17.01 -18.86 2.02
N ASN A 247 -15.87 -19.42 1.64
CA ASN A 247 -14.65 -19.40 2.44
C ASN A 247 -14.14 -17.97 2.70
N HIS A 248 -14.44 -17.05 1.79
CA HIS A 248 -14.05 -15.65 1.93
C HIS A 248 -15.20 -14.73 2.40
N GLY A 249 -16.24 -15.32 3.03
CA GLY A 249 -17.28 -14.56 3.72
C GLY A 249 -18.30 -13.88 2.81
N PHE A 250 -18.38 -14.24 1.52
CA PHE A 250 -19.50 -13.82 0.67
C PHE A 250 -20.77 -14.62 1.03
N PRO A 251 -21.94 -14.00 1.01
CA PRO A 251 -23.18 -14.69 1.35
C PRO A 251 -23.53 -15.83 0.39
N ASN A 252 -23.05 -15.78 -0.85
CA ASN A 252 -23.22 -16.79 -1.88
C ASN A 252 -22.31 -16.51 -3.09
N SER A 253 -22.20 -17.49 -4.00
CA SER A 253 -21.41 -17.39 -5.22
C SER A 253 -21.87 -16.26 -6.17
N LYS A 254 -23.17 -15.95 -6.16
CA LYS A 254 -23.73 -14.87 -7.00
C LYS A 254 -23.22 -13.50 -6.58
N ALA A 255 -23.08 -13.25 -5.26
CA ALA A 255 -22.55 -12.00 -4.73
C ALA A 255 -21.08 -11.79 -5.16
N PHE A 256 -20.24 -12.83 -5.05
CA PHE A 256 -18.86 -12.80 -5.54
C PHE A 256 -18.80 -12.60 -7.06
N SER A 257 -19.55 -13.38 -7.84
CA SER A 257 -19.54 -13.31 -9.31
C SER A 257 -20.00 -11.94 -9.83
N ASN A 258 -20.98 -11.32 -9.19
CA ASN A 258 -21.44 -9.98 -9.55
C ASN A 258 -20.36 -8.92 -9.30
N LEU A 259 -19.69 -8.99 -8.16
CA LEU A 259 -18.58 -8.08 -7.82
C LEU A 259 -17.39 -8.31 -8.78
N PHE A 260 -17.11 -9.56 -9.12
CA PHE A 260 -16.05 -9.94 -10.05
C PHE A 260 -16.33 -9.37 -11.45
N ARG A 261 -17.55 -9.58 -11.97
CA ARG A 261 -17.96 -9.03 -13.27
C ARG A 261 -17.87 -7.50 -13.28
N LYS A 262 -18.26 -6.84 -12.20
CA LYS A 262 -18.17 -5.38 -12.09
C LYS A 262 -16.72 -4.88 -12.20
N ARG A 263 -15.74 -5.66 -11.68
CA ARG A 263 -14.31 -5.28 -11.65
C ARG A 263 -13.54 -5.69 -12.90
N TYR A 264 -13.83 -6.88 -13.43
CA TYR A 264 -13.06 -7.51 -14.52
C TYR A 264 -13.81 -7.60 -15.85
N GLY A 265 -15.09 -7.23 -15.90
CA GLY A 265 -15.91 -7.28 -17.10
C GLY A 265 -16.35 -8.69 -17.52
N MET A 266 -15.92 -9.74 -16.79
CA MET A 266 -16.19 -11.15 -17.08
C MET A 266 -16.51 -11.94 -15.82
N LEU A 267 -16.98 -13.18 -15.95
CA LEU A 267 -17.26 -14.07 -14.82
C LEU A 267 -15.97 -14.72 -14.29
N PRO A 268 -15.93 -15.14 -12.99
CA PRO A 268 -14.77 -15.84 -12.42
C PRO A 268 -14.33 -17.07 -13.21
N ASN A 269 -15.29 -17.90 -13.67
CA ASN A 269 -14.99 -19.08 -14.47
C ASN A 269 -14.36 -18.74 -15.83
N GLU A 270 -14.79 -17.66 -16.46
CA GLU A 270 -14.22 -17.20 -17.73
C GLU A 270 -12.79 -16.69 -17.51
N TYR A 271 -12.56 -15.99 -16.42
CA TYR A 271 -11.24 -15.50 -16.03
C TYR A 271 -10.26 -16.65 -15.81
N ARG A 272 -10.64 -17.71 -15.04
CA ARG A 272 -9.81 -18.91 -14.80
C ARG A 272 -9.43 -19.57 -16.11
N LYS A 273 -10.38 -19.86 -16.98
CA LYS A 273 -10.12 -20.49 -18.29
C LYS A 273 -9.21 -19.66 -19.20
N ASN A 274 -9.27 -18.34 -19.11
CA ASN A 274 -8.40 -17.46 -19.89
C ASN A 274 -6.97 -17.40 -19.34
N SER A 275 -6.78 -17.58 -18.02
CA SER A 275 -5.46 -17.65 -17.40
C SER A 275 -4.75 -18.95 -17.75
N GLU A 276 -5.45 -20.08 -17.68
CA GLU A 276 -4.91 -21.42 -18.08
C GLU A 276 -4.43 -21.45 -19.53
N LYS A 277 -5.13 -20.77 -20.45
CA LYS A 277 -4.73 -20.70 -21.87
C LYS A 277 -3.47 -19.86 -22.12
N LYS A 278 -3.10 -18.96 -21.22
CA LYS A 278 -1.90 -18.12 -21.35
C LYS A 278 -0.64 -18.80 -20.81
N GLU A 279 -0.76 -19.78 -19.92
CA GLU A 279 0.36 -20.56 -19.39
C GLU A 279 0.72 -21.75 -20.31
N THR A 280 -0.12 -22.08 -21.29
CA THR A 280 0.07 -23.21 -22.22
C THR A 280 0.60 -22.75 -23.60
N GLN A 281 0.89 -21.48 -23.81
CA GLN A 281 1.52 -20.88 -24.99
C GLN A 281 2.89 -20.27 -24.65
#